data_3f36441130700c2cf1eb67d80974950c
#
_entry.id   3f36441130700c2cf1eb67d80974950c
#
_cell.length_a   1.000
_cell.length_b   1.000
_cell.length_c   1.000
_cell.angle_alpha   90.00
_cell.angle_beta   90.00
_cell.angle_gamma   90.00
#
_symmetry.space_group_name_H-M   'P 1'
#
loop_
_entity.id
_entity.type
_entity.pdbx_description
1 polymer ?
#
loop_
_entity_poly.entity_id
_entity_poly.type
_entity_poly.pdbx_seq_one_letter_code
_entity_poly.pdbx_strand_id
1 'polypeptide(L)'
;MDQLAVTGASGKTGWRVVDEALKRGRSVKAIVRPASVLPPALVQAEQEGRLDVHRLELHTAEALLHALQGCTALVIATGARPSINLAGPLQVDAWGVQAQVQACRSLGLRRVLLVSSLCAGRWWHPLNLFGLILIWKRVGERCLERSGLDWTVIRPGGLSEDDSRCDQEGVLVTEADQQQSNSIPRRLVAQVCLDALDQPRACGRILEITSSPTQPQQLLGQWLDQNG
;
A
#
# COMPACT_ATOMS: atom_id res chain seq x y z
N MET A 1 -0.56 22.25 1.80
CA MET A 1 -0.55 21.31 0.68
C MET A 1 -0.56 19.90 1.25
N ASP A 2 -1.41 19.03 0.74
CA ASP A 2 -1.48 17.65 1.19
C ASP A 2 -0.25 16.88 0.72
N GLN A 3 0.66 16.57 1.65
CA GLN A 3 1.88 15.84 1.37
C GLN A 3 1.67 14.35 1.69
N LEU A 4 1.79 13.51 0.68
CA LEU A 4 1.66 12.06 0.79
C LEU A 4 3.03 11.41 1.01
N ALA A 5 3.17 10.60 2.06
CA ALA A 5 4.31 9.70 2.19
C ALA A 5 3.97 8.33 1.59
N VAL A 6 4.93 7.72 0.90
CA VAL A 6 4.81 6.35 0.38
C VAL A 6 6.05 5.56 0.79
N THR A 7 5.89 4.54 1.64
CA THR A 7 6.96 3.61 1.97
C THR A 7 6.97 2.43 1.02
N GLY A 8 8.15 1.85 0.76
CA GLY A 8 8.31 0.83 -0.27
C GLY A 8 8.20 1.40 -1.70
N ALA A 9 8.45 2.69 -1.86
CA ALA A 9 8.30 3.42 -3.12
C ALA A 9 9.18 2.90 -4.28
N SER A 10 10.26 2.17 -4.01
CA SER A 10 11.05 1.47 -5.04
C SER A 10 10.48 0.10 -5.44
N GLY A 11 9.45 -0.38 -4.71
CA GLY A 11 8.80 -1.66 -5.00
C GLY A 11 7.84 -1.57 -6.18
N LYS A 12 7.49 -2.72 -6.77
CA LYS A 12 6.66 -2.82 -7.98
C LYS A 12 5.28 -2.16 -7.87
N THR A 13 4.65 -2.16 -6.71
CA THR A 13 3.38 -1.45 -6.45
C THR A 13 3.66 -0.02 -5.98
N GLY A 14 4.59 0.17 -5.04
CA GLY A 14 4.86 1.46 -4.43
C GLY A 14 5.24 2.56 -5.43
N TRP A 15 6.07 2.24 -6.44
CA TRP A 15 6.44 3.23 -7.44
C TRP A 15 5.24 3.68 -8.30
N ARG A 16 4.27 2.77 -8.54
CA ARG A 16 3.05 3.11 -9.27
C ARG A 16 2.13 4.01 -8.44
N VAL A 17 2.12 3.83 -7.11
CA VAL A 17 1.40 4.75 -6.20
C VAL A 17 2.02 6.14 -6.25
N VAL A 18 3.35 6.24 -6.21
CA VAL A 18 4.06 7.53 -6.34
C VAL A 18 3.78 8.18 -7.69
N ASP A 19 3.95 7.45 -8.78
CA ASP A 19 3.72 7.94 -10.16
C ASP A 19 2.28 8.45 -10.33
N GLU A 20 1.30 7.68 -9.86
CA GLU A 20 -0.12 8.06 -9.93
C GLU A 20 -0.42 9.29 -9.06
N ALA A 21 0.17 9.38 -7.86
CA ALA A 21 -0.01 10.53 -6.99
C ALA A 21 0.57 11.82 -7.61
N LEU A 22 1.75 11.73 -8.24
CA LEU A 22 2.37 12.84 -8.96
C LEU A 22 1.51 13.28 -10.17
N LYS A 23 0.93 12.32 -10.91
CA LYS A 23 0.00 12.62 -12.02
C LYS A 23 -1.27 13.34 -11.55
N ARG A 24 -1.72 13.05 -10.31
CA ARG A 24 -2.84 13.76 -9.68
C ARG A 24 -2.43 15.09 -9.03
N GLY A 25 -1.19 15.55 -9.24
CA GLY A 25 -0.69 16.84 -8.74
C GLY A 25 -0.40 16.87 -7.23
N ARG A 26 -0.23 15.71 -6.57
CA ARG A 26 0.10 15.65 -5.16
C ARG A 26 1.59 15.86 -4.91
N SER A 27 1.93 16.49 -3.80
CA SER A 27 3.29 16.47 -3.26
C SER A 27 3.57 15.12 -2.62
N VAL A 28 4.69 14.47 -2.99
CA VAL A 28 4.99 13.10 -2.54
C VAL A 28 6.38 13.01 -1.94
N LYS A 29 6.48 12.34 -0.78
CA LYS A 29 7.73 11.84 -0.20
C LYS A 29 7.83 10.34 -0.43
N ALA A 30 8.80 9.93 -1.24
CA ALA A 30 9.10 8.53 -1.51
C ALA A 30 10.10 8.00 -0.48
N ILE A 31 9.71 7.07 0.36
CA ILE A 31 10.58 6.47 1.37
C ILE A 31 11.04 5.10 0.89
N VAL A 32 12.36 4.97 0.72
CA VAL A 32 13.01 3.78 0.16
C VAL A 32 14.19 3.35 1.03
N ARG A 33 14.59 2.08 0.93
CA ARG A 33 15.82 1.61 1.60
C ARG A 33 17.05 2.24 0.95
N PRO A 34 18.16 2.44 1.69
CA PRO A 34 19.39 3.06 1.16
C PRO A 34 19.90 2.41 -0.13
N ALA A 35 19.92 1.08 -0.19
CA ALA A 35 20.40 0.31 -1.34
C ALA A 35 19.36 0.13 -2.46
N SER A 36 18.20 0.76 -2.38
CA SER A 36 17.15 0.61 -3.41
C SER A 36 17.48 1.38 -4.68
N VAL A 37 17.28 0.74 -5.82
CA VAL A 37 17.30 1.40 -7.12
C VAL A 37 15.88 1.91 -7.43
N LEU A 38 15.77 3.17 -7.78
CA LEU A 38 14.50 3.77 -8.20
C LEU A 38 14.18 3.39 -9.64
N PRO A 39 12.89 3.16 -9.96
CA PRO A 39 12.45 3.08 -11.34
C PRO A 39 12.72 4.38 -12.12
N PRO A 40 12.97 4.32 -13.46
CA PRO A 40 13.32 5.48 -14.27
C PRO A 40 12.35 6.66 -14.12
N ALA A 41 11.04 6.39 -14.04
CA ALA A 41 10.02 7.42 -13.86
C ALA A 41 10.19 8.22 -12.55
N LEU A 42 10.62 7.56 -11.47
CA LEU A 42 10.86 8.23 -10.18
C LEU A 42 12.20 8.95 -10.17
N VAL A 43 13.22 8.43 -10.85
CA VAL A 43 14.52 9.12 -11.04
C VAL A 43 14.29 10.44 -11.77
N GLN A 44 13.51 10.43 -12.85
CA GLN A 44 13.16 11.62 -13.59
C GLN A 44 12.39 12.62 -12.72
N ALA A 45 11.37 12.17 -11.97
CA ALA A 45 10.60 13.04 -11.08
C ALA A 45 11.45 13.65 -9.96
N GLU A 46 12.42 12.91 -9.40
CA GLU A 46 13.39 13.41 -8.41
C GLU A 46 14.28 14.51 -9.03
N GLN A 47 14.83 14.27 -10.23
CA GLN A 47 15.68 15.24 -10.95
C GLN A 47 14.92 16.53 -11.32
N GLU A 48 13.65 16.43 -11.65
CA GLU A 48 12.76 17.56 -11.94
C GLU A 48 12.27 18.30 -10.69
N GLY A 49 12.65 17.86 -9.50
CA GLY A 49 12.23 18.46 -8.23
C GLY A 49 10.74 18.23 -7.87
N ARG A 50 10.07 17.29 -8.55
CA ARG A 50 8.67 16.93 -8.32
C ARG A 50 8.47 15.84 -7.27
N LEU A 51 9.55 15.13 -6.89
CA LEU A 51 9.54 14.04 -5.94
C LEU A 51 10.64 14.25 -4.89
N ASP A 52 10.26 14.17 -3.61
CA ASP A 52 11.19 14.18 -2.49
C ASP A 52 11.51 12.73 -2.08
N VAL A 53 12.78 12.32 -2.17
CA VAL A 53 13.20 10.94 -1.92
C VAL A 53 14.01 10.81 -0.63
N HIS A 54 13.49 10.06 0.33
CA HIS A 54 14.12 9.74 1.60
C HIS A 54 14.68 8.31 1.60
N ARG A 55 16.00 8.17 1.78
CA ARG A 55 16.68 6.86 1.86
C ARG A 55 16.98 6.52 3.31
N LEU A 56 16.20 5.58 3.87
CA LEU A 56 16.32 5.17 5.27
C LEU A 56 15.90 3.72 5.50
N GLU A 57 16.31 3.15 6.61
CA GLU A 57 15.80 1.88 7.12
C GLU A 57 14.58 2.13 8.02
N LEU A 58 13.48 1.41 7.76
CA LEU A 58 12.19 1.64 8.45
C LEU A 58 12.21 1.33 9.96
N HIS A 59 13.21 0.59 10.43
CA HIS A 59 13.39 0.31 11.85
C HIS A 59 14.12 1.46 12.60
N THR A 60 14.65 2.44 11.91
CA THR A 60 15.28 3.63 12.49
C THR A 60 14.20 4.66 12.79
N ALA A 61 13.71 4.65 14.04
CA ALA A 61 12.55 5.45 14.45
C ALA A 61 12.73 6.96 14.19
N GLU A 62 13.90 7.52 14.53
CA GLU A 62 14.19 8.94 14.34
C GLU A 62 14.16 9.35 12.84
N ALA A 63 14.82 8.57 11.98
CA ALA A 63 14.83 8.81 10.54
C ALA A 63 13.43 8.73 9.93
N LEU A 64 12.61 7.78 10.41
CA LEU A 64 11.22 7.61 9.97
C LEU A 64 10.35 8.79 10.42
N LEU A 65 10.48 9.24 11.66
CA LEU A 65 9.79 10.44 12.17
C LEU A 65 10.14 11.67 11.34
N HIS A 66 11.43 11.89 11.07
CA HIS A 66 11.86 13.02 10.24
C HIS A 66 11.30 12.95 8.81
N ALA A 67 11.33 11.78 8.18
CA ALA A 67 10.78 11.60 6.82
C ALA A 67 9.26 11.82 6.75
N LEU A 68 8.51 11.44 7.78
CA LEU A 68 7.06 11.60 7.84
C LEU A 68 6.60 12.98 8.31
N GLN A 69 7.50 13.82 8.80
CA GLN A 69 7.16 15.15 9.29
C GLN A 69 6.50 15.99 8.19
N GLY A 70 5.36 16.62 8.51
CA GLY A 70 4.58 17.44 7.59
C GLY A 70 3.71 16.67 6.57
N CYS A 71 3.73 15.33 6.60
CA CYS A 71 2.83 14.53 5.78
C CYS A 71 1.42 14.50 6.38
N THR A 72 0.41 14.47 5.51
CA THR A 72 -1.01 14.36 5.88
C THR A 72 -1.53 12.94 5.78
N ALA A 73 -0.90 12.11 4.94
CA ALA A 73 -1.23 10.71 4.76
C ALA A 73 0.00 9.83 4.50
N LEU A 74 -0.11 8.54 4.84
CA LEU A 74 0.90 7.53 4.56
C LEU A 74 0.29 6.35 3.79
N VAL A 75 0.92 5.96 2.68
CA VAL A 75 0.70 4.65 2.03
C VAL A 75 1.85 3.71 2.38
N ILE A 76 1.53 2.62 3.05
CA ILE A 76 2.46 1.53 3.34
C ILE A 76 2.37 0.51 2.20
N ALA A 77 3.29 0.60 1.24
CA ALA A 77 3.42 -0.34 0.12
C ALA A 77 4.66 -1.24 0.28
N THR A 78 5.17 -1.37 1.50
CA THR A 78 6.21 -2.34 1.83
C THR A 78 5.63 -3.75 1.87
N GLY A 79 6.42 -4.74 1.48
CA GLY A 79 6.05 -6.14 1.57
C GLY A 79 7.28 -7.01 1.38
N ALA A 80 7.37 -8.08 2.15
CA ALA A 80 8.42 -9.07 1.96
C ALA A 80 8.22 -9.78 0.61
N ARG A 81 9.35 -10.04 -0.07
CA ARG A 81 9.35 -10.93 -1.23
C ARG A 81 9.51 -12.37 -0.72
N PRO A 82 8.84 -13.35 -1.34
CA PRO A 82 9.16 -14.76 -1.08
C PRO A 82 10.67 -14.98 -1.26
N SER A 83 11.33 -15.43 -0.21
CA SER A 83 12.78 -15.65 -0.18
C SER A 83 13.12 -16.76 0.79
N ILE A 84 14.37 -17.23 0.73
CA ILE A 84 14.92 -18.21 1.68
C ILE A 84 15.02 -17.61 3.09
N ASN A 85 15.08 -16.28 3.21
CA ASN A 85 15.05 -15.62 4.52
C ASN A 85 13.63 -15.64 5.10
N LEU A 86 13.32 -16.62 5.89
CA LEU A 86 12.00 -16.83 6.52
C LEU A 86 11.65 -15.76 7.56
N ALA A 87 12.62 -15.00 8.07
CA ALA A 87 12.39 -13.89 8.99
C ALA A 87 11.98 -12.58 8.27
N GLY A 88 12.22 -12.49 6.96
CA GLY A 88 11.88 -11.29 6.15
C GLY A 88 10.43 -10.83 6.29
N PRO A 89 9.44 -11.73 6.17
CA PRO A 89 8.04 -11.36 6.34
C PRO A 89 7.71 -10.79 7.73
N LEU A 90 8.23 -11.38 8.81
CA LEU A 90 8.07 -10.86 10.16
C LEU A 90 8.63 -9.44 10.30
N GLN A 91 9.83 -9.21 9.78
CA GLN A 91 10.50 -7.91 9.88
C GLN A 91 9.79 -6.82 9.08
N VAL A 92 9.31 -7.14 7.87
CA VAL A 92 8.72 -6.15 6.95
C VAL A 92 7.22 -6.00 7.18
N ASP A 93 6.47 -7.11 7.20
CA ASP A 93 5.00 -7.11 7.19
C ASP A 93 4.40 -6.98 8.61
N ALA A 94 5.16 -7.27 9.67
CA ALA A 94 4.71 -7.06 11.05
C ALA A 94 5.45 -5.91 11.73
N TRP A 95 6.74 -6.05 12.03
CA TRP A 95 7.50 -5.02 12.77
C TRP A 95 7.64 -3.72 11.98
N GLY A 96 7.88 -3.81 10.66
CA GLY A 96 7.95 -2.63 9.79
C GLY A 96 6.65 -1.85 9.76
N VAL A 97 5.50 -2.52 9.72
CA VAL A 97 4.18 -1.85 9.80
C VAL A 97 3.98 -1.23 11.18
N GLN A 98 4.32 -1.95 12.27
CA GLN A 98 4.20 -1.45 13.63
C GLN A 98 5.03 -0.17 13.85
N ALA A 99 6.28 -0.12 13.37
CA ALA A 99 7.13 1.07 13.50
C ALA A 99 6.52 2.27 12.78
N GLN A 100 5.98 2.08 11.58
CA GLN A 100 5.33 3.13 10.79
C GLN A 100 4.04 3.63 11.46
N VAL A 101 3.21 2.73 11.98
CA VAL A 101 2.01 3.09 12.75
C VAL A 101 2.36 3.91 13.98
N GLN A 102 3.41 3.52 14.73
CA GLN A 102 3.86 4.25 15.90
C GLN A 102 4.37 5.65 15.53
N ALA A 103 5.14 5.78 14.45
CA ALA A 103 5.62 7.08 13.96
C ALA A 103 4.46 7.99 13.56
N CYS A 104 3.44 7.47 12.85
CA CYS A 104 2.23 8.23 12.51
C CYS A 104 1.52 8.74 13.76
N ARG A 105 1.33 7.89 14.77
CA ARG A 105 0.70 8.29 16.04
C ARG A 105 1.50 9.40 16.74
N SER A 106 2.81 9.30 16.80
CA SER A 106 3.69 10.29 17.44
C SER A 106 3.64 11.65 16.75
N LEU A 107 3.43 11.67 15.43
CA LEU A 107 3.34 12.90 14.62
C LEU A 107 1.91 13.44 14.49
N GLY A 108 0.89 12.73 14.98
CA GLY A 108 -0.51 13.08 14.74
C GLY A 108 -0.95 12.88 13.26
N LEU A 109 -0.17 12.14 12.46
CA LEU A 109 -0.55 11.77 11.09
C LEU A 109 -1.63 10.70 11.17
N ARG A 110 -2.86 11.07 10.83
CA ARG A 110 -4.02 10.21 11.07
C ARG A 110 -4.34 9.26 9.93
N ARG A 111 -4.19 9.71 8.67
CA ARG A 111 -4.63 8.94 7.49
C ARG A 111 -3.56 7.95 7.05
N VAL A 112 -3.83 6.65 7.19
CA VAL A 112 -2.89 5.57 6.85
C VAL A 112 -3.56 4.52 5.99
N LEU A 113 -2.94 4.15 4.88
CA LEU A 113 -3.37 3.07 4.00
C LEU A 113 -2.29 1.99 3.91
N LEU A 114 -2.69 0.73 4.12
CA LEU A 114 -1.81 -0.43 4.02
C LEU A 114 -2.16 -1.28 2.80
N VAL A 115 -1.18 -1.54 1.94
CA VAL A 115 -1.30 -2.54 0.87
C VAL A 115 -0.90 -3.90 1.42
N SER A 116 -1.89 -4.76 1.62
CA SER A 116 -1.74 -6.11 2.14
C SER A 116 -1.83 -7.16 1.00
N SER A 117 -2.56 -8.23 1.19
CA SER A 117 -2.77 -9.29 0.18
C SER A 117 -4.09 -10.01 0.43
N LEU A 118 -4.76 -10.40 -0.64
CA LEU A 118 -5.84 -11.37 -0.56
C LEU A 118 -5.37 -12.61 0.22
N CYS A 119 -6.27 -13.27 0.92
CA CYS A 119 -5.97 -14.42 1.79
C CYS A 119 -5.06 -14.11 3.01
N ALA A 120 -4.85 -12.83 3.38
CA ALA A 120 -4.12 -12.50 4.60
C ALA A 120 -4.77 -13.20 5.83
N GLY A 121 -3.94 -13.91 6.62
CA GLY A 121 -4.42 -14.68 7.77
C GLY A 121 -4.85 -16.12 7.48
N ARG A 122 -4.89 -16.58 6.24
CA ARG A 122 -5.20 -17.98 5.89
C ARG A 122 -3.99 -18.89 6.16
N TRP A 123 -4.04 -19.69 7.24
CA TRP A 123 -2.94 -20.54 7.69
C TRP A 123 -2.49 -21.59 6.67
N TRP A 124 -3.42 -22.24 5.99
CA TRP A 124 -3.17 -23.35 5.07
C TRP A 124 -2.86 -22.91 3.63
N HIS A 125 -2.61 -21.61 3.40
CA HIS A 125 -2.30 -21.12 2.07
C HIS A 125 -0.83 -21.41 1.70
N PRO A 126 -0.54 -21.91 0.46
CA PRO A 126 0.83 -22.29 0.04
C PRO A 126 1.87 -21.17 0.19
N LEU A 127 1.49 -19.90 0.09
CA LEU A 127 2.41 -18.77 0.31
C LEU A 127 2.99 -18.71 1.71
N ASN A 128 2.38 -19.37 2.70
CA ASN A 128 2.94 -19.43 4.06
C ASN A 128 4.16 -20.35 4.17
N LEU A 129 4.45 -21.18 3.18
CA LEU A 129 5.71 -21.94 3.10
C LEU A 129 6.93 -21.01 2.98
N PHE A 130 6.73 -19.77 2.54
CA PHE A 130 7.78 -18.73 2.45
C PHE A 130 7.82 -17.83 3.69
N GLY A 131 7.90 -18.40 4.89
CA GLY A 131 8.05 -17.67 6.14
C GLY A 131 6.74 -17.09 6.70
N LEU A 132 5.61 -17.78 6.51
CA LEU A 132 4.29 -17.38 7.04
C LEU A 132 3.85 -15.98 6.58
N ILE A 133 4.14 -15.63 5.32
CA ILE A 133 3.97 -14.28 4.78
C ILE A 133 2.55 -13.72 4.99
N LEU A 134 1.51 -14.53 4.79
CA LEU A 134 0.11 -14.10 4.95
C LEU A 134 -0.27 -13.93 6.42
N ILE A 135 0.39 -14.66 7.32
CA ILE A 135 0.17 -14.53 8.77
C ILE A 135 0.74 -13.21 9.26
N TRP A 136 1.98 -12.88 8.87
CA TRP A 136 2.62 -11.62 9.28
C TRP A 136 1.93 -10.41 8.67
N LYS A 137 1.41 -10.51 7.45
CA LYS A 137 0.53 -9.49 6.87
C LYS A 137 -0.69 -9.25 7.75
N ARG A 138 -1.37 -10.30 8.19
CA ARG A 138 -2.52 -10.17 9.09
C ARG A 138 -2.16 -9.57 10.45
N VAL A 139 -0.97 -9.86 10.96
CA VAL A 139 -0.45 -9.21 12.19
C VAL A 139 -0.27 -7.72 11.97
N GLY A 140 0.32 -7.30 10.83
CA GLY A 140 0.44 -5.88 10.46
C GLY A 140 -0.91 -5.18 10.32
N GLU A 141 -1.88 -5.82 9.65
CA GLU A 141 -3.26 -5.32 9.54
C GLU A 141 -3.87 -5.08 10.93
N ARG A 142 -3.79 -6.08 11.83
CA ARG A 142 -4.32 -5.98 13.20
C ARG A 142 -3.65 -4.87 14.02
N CYS A 143 -2.35 -4.64 13.80
CA CYS A 143 -1.66 -3.52 14.42
C CYS A 143 -2.27 -2.18 13.99
N LEU A 144 -2.52 -2.03 12.68
CA LEU A 144 -3.13 -0.84 12.12
C LEU A 144 -4.60 -0.67 12.57
N GLU A 145 -5.41 -1.72 12.55
CA GLU A 145 -6.81 -1.73 13.02
C GLU A 145 -6.94 -1.21 14.46
N ARG A 146 -5.97 -1.56 15.34
CA ARG A 146 -5.96 -1.17 16.76
C ARG A 146 -5.26 0.15 17.04
N SER A 147 -4.78 0.84 16.02
CA SER A 147 -3.94 2.03 16.18
C SER A 147 -4.69 3.28 16.62
N GLY A 148 -6.00 3.37 16.40
CA GLY A 148 -6.80 4.59 16.56
C GLY A 148 -6.58 5.63 15.45
N LEU A 149 -5.92 5.25 14.35
CA LEU A 149 -5.74 6.06 13.16
C LEU A 149 -6.93 5.91 12.20
N ASP A 150 -7.04 6.80 11.24
CA ASP A 150 -8.01 6.73 10.14
C ASP A 150 -7.44 5.80 9.05
N TRP A 151 -7.55 4.49 9.27
CA TRP A 151 -6.89 3.49 8.48
C TRP A 151 -7.77 2.91 7.36
N THR A 152 -7.12 2.42 6.31
CA THR A 152 -7.71 1.53 5.28
C THR A 152 -6.70 0.44 4.94
N VAL A 153 -7.17 -0.78 4.77
CA VAL A 153 -6.36 -1.89 4.25
C VAL A 153 -6.88 -2.27 2.87
N ILE A 154 -5.99 -2.29 1.88
CA ILE A 154 -6.28 -2.82 0.55
C ILE A 154 -5.65 -4.20 0.43
N ARG A 155 -6.44 -5.22 0.15
CA ARG A 155 -6.01 -6.60 -0.11
C ARG A 155 -6.14 -6.93 -1.59
N PRO A 156 -5.12 -6.69 -2.41
CA PRO A 156 -5.15 -7.06 -3.81
C PRO A 156 -5.04 -8.57 -3.99
N GLY A 157 -5.62 -9.07 -5.07
CA GLY A 157 -5.40 -10.42 -5.59
C GLY A 157 -4.00 -10.60 -6.16
N GLY A 158 -3.83 -11.59 -7.04
CA GLY A 158 -2.57 -11.85 -7.73
C GLY A 158 -2.09 -10.62 -8.52
N LEU A 159 -0.91 -10.10 -8.18
CA LEU A 159 -0.41 -8.84 -8.73
C LEU A 159 0.25 -9.04 -10.10
N SER A 160 -0.34 -8.45 -11.16
CA SER A 160 0.21 -8.41 -12.51
C SER A 160 1.02 -7.13 -12.77
N GLU A 161 2.06 -7.25 -13.60
CA GLU A 161 2.84 -6.10 -14.09
C GLU A 161 2.35 -5.60 -15.47
N ASP A 162 1.37 -6.27 -16.03
CA ASP A 162 0.75 -5.89 -17.29
C ASP A 162 -0.22 -4.73 -17.09
N ASP A 163 0.31 -3.52 -17.23
CA ASP A 163 -0.46 -2.29 -17.09
C ASP A 163 -1.38 -2.03 -18.31
N SER A 164 -1.24 -2.74 -19.44
CA SER A 164 -2.13 -2.61 -20.62
C SER A 164 -3.57 -3.07 -20.33
N ARG A 165 -3.74 -3.91 -19.31
CA ARG A 165 -5.06 -4.37 -18.86
C ARG A 165 -5.88 -3.29 -18.14
N CYS A 166 -5.25 -2.20 -17.72
CA CYS A 166 -5.92 -1.17 -16.91
C CYS A 166 -7.09 -0.49 -17.63
N ASP A 167 -6.96 -0.30 -18.97
CA ASP A 167 -8.01 0.33 -19.77
C ASP A 167 -9.12 -0.65 -20.20
N GLN A 168 -8.91 -1.95 -19.95
CA GLN A 168 -9.80 -3.03 -20.39
C GLN A 168 -10.56 -3.69 -19.24
N GLU A 169 -10.12 -3.51 -18.00
CA GLU A 169 -10.64 -4.19 -16.84
C GLU A 169 -11.23 -3.22 -15.81
N GLY A 170 -12.39 -3.56 -15.29
CA GLY A 170 -12.94 -2.93 -14.11
C GLY A 170 -12.47 -3.62 -12.82
N VAL A 171 -12.49 -2.90 -11.72
CA VAL A 171 -12.10 -3.41 -10.39
C VAL A 171 -13.33 -3.96 -9.67
N LEU A 172 -13.26 -5.23 -9.26
CA LEU A 172 -14.19 -5.82 -8.31
C LEU A 172 -13.72 -5.48 -6.89
N VAL A 173 -14.51 -4.74 -6.17
CA VAL A 173 -14.27 -4.39 -4.76
C VAL A 173 -15.25 -5.17 -3.88
N THR A 174 -14.76 -5.75 -2.78
CA THR A 174 -15.59 -6.39 -1.75
C THR A 174 -15.04 -6.08 -0.37
N GLU A 175 -15.83 -6.36 0.66
CA GLU A 175 -15.36 -6.41 2.05
C GLU A 175 -14.40 -7.59 2.27
N ALA A 176 -13.82 -7.66 3.47
CA ALA A 176 -12.84 -8.67 3.84
C ALA A 176 -13.38 -10.11 3.70
N ASP A 177 -12.52 -11.01 3.25
CA ASP A 177 -12.72 -12.47 3.20
C ASP A 177 -13.85 -12.94 2.25
N GLN A 178 -14.25 -12.09 1.29
CA GLN A 178 -15.30 -12.40 0.30
C GLN A 178 -14.74 -12.88 -1.04
N GLN A 179 -13.49 -12.51 -1.39
CA GLN A 179 -12.86 -12.97 -2.63
C GLN A 179 -11.96 -14.20 -2.40
N GLN A 180 -11.90 -15.11 -3.36
CA GLN A 180 -11.09 -16.32 -3.25
C GLN A 180 -9.78 -16.21 -4.03
N SER A 181 -9.85 -15.87 -5.30
CA SER A 181 -8.69 -15.71 -6.18
C SER A 181 -9.10 -14.92 -7.43
N ASN A 182 -8.25 -14.08 -7.88
CA ASN A 182 -8.16 -13.47 -9.20
C ASN A 182 -6.91 -12.59 -9.22
N SER A 183 -6.59 -11.95 -10.36
CA SER A 183 -5.46 -11.05 -10.48
C SER A 183 -5.91 -9.60 -10.63
N ILE A 184 -4.95 -8.69 -10.46
CA ILE A 184 -5.16 -7.26 -10.69
C ILE A 184 -3.84 -6.60 -11.13
N PRO A 185 -3.83 -5.73 -12.17
CA PRO A 185 -2.70 -4.89 -12.51
C PRO A 185 -2.28 -4.01 -11.33
N ARG A 186 -0.97 -3.90 -11.09
CA ARG A 186 -0.45 -3.07 -9.99
C ARG A 186 -0.82 -1.60 -10.12
N ARG A 187 -1.03 -1.11 -11.35
CA ARG A 187 -1.47 0.26 -11.59
C ARG A 187 -2.91 0.48 -11.11
N LEU A 188 -3.82 -0.46 -11.34
CA LEU A 188 -5.17 -0.39 -10.77
C LEU A 188 -5.13 -0.41 -9.23
N VAL A 189 -4.25 -1.22 -8.63
CA VAL A 189 -4.05 -1.17 -7.16
C VAL A 189 -3.62 0.23 -6.71
N ALA A 190 -2.70 0.87 -7.43
CA ALA A 190 -2.25 2.23 -7.11
C ALA A 190 -3.39 3.25 -7.20
N GLN A 191 -4.21 3.18 -8.24
CA GLN A 191 -5.38 4.04 -8.41
C GLN A 191 -6.37 3.86 -7.27
N VAL A 192 -6.73 2.62 -6.93
CA VAL A 192 -7.64 2.32 -5.80
C VAL A 192 -7.07 2.81 -4.47
N CYS A 193 -5.74 2.70 -4.25
CA CYS A 193 -5.12 3.24 -3.04
C CYS A 193 -5.31 4.75 -2.91
N LEU A 194 -5.13 5.50 -4.00
CA LEU A 194 -5.32 6.95 -3.98
C LEU A 194 -6.80 7.34 -3.86
N ASP A 195 -7.68 6.64 -4.56
CA ASP A 195 -9.12 6.84 -4.41
C ASP A 195 -9.57 6.59 -2.96
N ALA A 196 -9.07 5.51 -2.34
CA ALA A 196 -9.37 5.19 -0.95
C ALA A 196 -8.86 6.25 0.04
N LEU A 197 -7.70 6.88 -0.23
CA LEU A 197 -7.20 7.98 0.60
C LEU A 197 -8.14 9.17 0.62
N ASP A 198 -8.79 9.46 -0.52
CA ASP A 198 -9.69 10.59 -0.71
C ASP A 198 -11.11 10.32 -0.20
N GLN A 199 -11.44 9.08 0.16
CA GLN A 199 -12.76 8.66 0.62
C GLN A 199 -12.82 8.46 2.13
N PRO A 200 -13.44 9.36 2.92
CA PRO A 200 -13.61 9.15 4.37
C PRO A 200 -14.34 7.84 4.70
N ARG A 201 -15.26 7.40 3.85
CA ARG A 201 -15.99 6.13 4.01
C ARG A 201 -15.12 4.88 3.87
N ALA A 202 -13.91 4.99 3.31
CA ALA A 202 -12.94 3.91 3.27
C ALA A 202 -12.20 3.73 4.61
N CYS A 203 -12.34 4.68 5.56
CA CYS A 203 -11.71 4.55 6.86
C CYS A 203 -12.36 3.44 7.69
N GLY A 204 -11.51 2.65 8.37
CA GLY A 204 -11.94 1.51 9.17
C GLY A 204 -12.30 0.26 8.36
N ARG A 205 -11.99 0.23 7.06
CA ARG A 205 -12.37 -0.89 6.18
C ARG A 205 -11.15 -1.66 5.66
N ILE A 206 -11.36 -2.96 5.46
CA ILE A 206 -10.49 -3.86 4.69
C ILE A 206 -11.21 -4.12 3.37
N LEU A 207 -10.62 -3.67 2.27
CA LEU A 207 -11.18 -3.80 0.93
C LEU A 207 -10.37 -4.82 0.13
N GLU A 208 -11.02 -5.89 -0.34
CA GLU A 208 -10.42 -6.85 -1.26
C GLU A 208 -10.66 -6.41 -2.68
N ILE A 209 -9.61 -6.43 -3.49
CA ILE A 209 -9.67 -5.96 -4.87
C ILE A 209 -9.06 -6.95 -5.85
N THR A 210 -9.80 -7.24 -6.91
CA THR A 210 -9.35 -7.94 -8.12
C THR A 210 -9.86 -7.21 -9.35
N SER A 211 -9.49 -7.64 -10.56
CA SER A 211 -10.01 -7.03 -11.78
C SER A 211 -10.41 -8.07 -12.82
N SER A 212 -11.29 -7.67 -13.73
CA SER A 212 -11.76 -8.51 -14.82
C SER A 212 -12.31 -7.64 -15.95
N PRO A 213 -12.22 -8.07 -17.22
CA PRO A 213 -12.89 -7.40 -18.34
C PRO A 213 -14.42 -7.36 -18.25
N THR A 214 -15.02 -8.23 -17.44
CA THR A 214 -16.48 -8.30 -17.25
C THR A 214 -16.98 -7.36 -16.16
N GLN A 215 -16.08 -6.78 -15.38
CA GLN A 215 -16.47 -5.80 -14.35
C GLN A 215 -16.62 -4.42 -14.96
N PRO A 216 -17.63 -3.62 -14.56
CA PRO A 216 -17.73 -2.25 -14.98
C PRO A 216 -16.54 -1.43 -14.43
N GLN A 217 -16.09 -0.44 -15.20
CA GLN A 217 -15.11 0.53 -14.73
C GLN A 217 -15.80 1.51 -13.76
N GLN A 218 -15.93 1.08 -12.50
CA GLN A 218 -16.56 1.84 -11.43
C GLN A 218 -15.49 2.46 -10.54
N LEU A 219 -15.65 3.73 -10.18
CA LEU A 219 -14.80 4.39 -9.19
C LEU A 219 -15.08 3.83 -7.80
N LEU A 220 -14.05 3.73 -6.96
CA LEU A 220 -14.19 3.25 -5.58
C LEU A 220 -15.26 4.04 -4.80
N GLY A 221 -15.36 5.36 -5.01
CA GLY A 221 -16.37 6.20 -4.37
C GLY A 221 -17.80 5.73 -4.63
N GLN A 222 -18.11 5.36 -5.88
CA GLN A 222 -19.43 4.86 -6.26
C GLN A 222 -19.74 3.53 -5.56
N TRP A 223 -18.75 2.63 -5.46
CA TRP A 223 -18.92 1.38 -4.72
C TRP A 223 -19.18 1.64 -3.23
N LEU A 224 -18.45 2.57 -2.62
CA LEU A 224 -18.62 2.97 -1.21
C LEU A 224 -19.99 3.61 -0.96
N ASP A 225 -20.55 4.34 -1.94
CA ASP A 225 -21.89 4.94 -1.83
C ASP A 225 -23.00 3.89 -1.80
N GLN A 226 -22.79 2.76 -2.46
CA GLN A 226 -23.75 1.64 -2.54
C GLN A 226 -23.63 0.67 -1.37
N ASN A 227 -22.46 0.60 -0.69
CA ASN A 227 -22.13 -0.39 0.33
C ASN A 227 -21.70 0.25 1.67
N GLY A 228 -22.02 1.52 1.87
CA GLY A 228 -21.67 2.33 3.04
C GLY A 228 -22.74 2.46 4.09
#